data_7d85eff410db52ce0ef8e8390cfae219
#
_entry.id   7d85eff410db52ce0ef8e8390cfae219
#
_cell.length_a   1.000
_cell.length_b   1.000
_cell.length_c   1.000
_cell.angle_alpha   90.00
_cell.angle_beta   90.00
_cell.angle_gamma   90.00
#
_symmetry.space_group_name_H-M   'P 1'
#
loop_
_entity.id
_entity.type
_entity.pdbx_description
1 polymer ?
#
loop_
_entity_poly.entity_id
_entity_poly.type
_entity_poly.pdbx_seq_one_letter_code
_entity_poly.pdbx_strand_id
1 'polypeptide(L)'
;MVSDDPYTAARVAAAGRLSLSGAWDLALALLDGADPDGAPEVRAQILVERNWWCLDDPAAALAAVRALPETSPQAAFLGAQLAYTRLLFGLQAQGGDEAVAEAGFRAATEEPTTADWGTFWLGVLRQNIAEDEEAARPYFDEALVRCRADGDLLLESYVVRHLSGYEPDPLPLLRRSLHLRAALGARPQVAAAQMTLWQELPEGPERDLMREAALSTAQELGLTWMLKFLD
;
A
#
# COMPACT_ATOMS: atom_id res chain seq x y z
N MET A 1 -3.59 -29.77 15.80
CA MET A 1 -2.15 -30.04 16.00
C MET A 1 -1.48 -29.03 15.10
N VAL A 2 -1.14 -27.88 15.67
CA VAL A 2 -0.47 -26.77 14.97
C VAL A 2 0.91 -27.29 14.59
N SER A 3 1.26 -27.29 13.33
CA SER A 3 2.60 -27.64 12.86
C SER A 3 3.53 -26.49 13.25
N ASP A 4 4.31 -26.68 14.31
CA ASP A 4 5.36 -25.77 14.75
C ASP A 4 6.58 -25.88 13.80
N ASP A 5 6.36 -25.80 12.50
CA ASP A 5 7.45 -25.80 11.53
C ASP A 5 8.11 -24.41 11.49
N PRO A 6 9.33 -24.25 12.04
CA PRO A 6 10.04 -22.95 12.04
C PRO A 6 10.32 -22.42 10.62
N TYR A 7 10.27 -23.30 9.62
CA TYR A 7 10.41 -22.91 8.22
C TYR A 7 9.16 -22.20 7.69
N THR A 8 7.96 -22.49 8.21
CA THR A 8 6.72 -21.83 7.79
C THR A 8 6.78 -20.33 8.11
N ALA A 9 7.09 -19.96 9.36
CA ALA A 9 7.24 -18.55 9.74
C ALA A 9 8.32 -17.83 8.93
N ALA A 10 9.46 -18.49 8.67
CA ALA A 10 10.53 -17.94 7.83
C ALA A 10 10.09 -17.72 6.39
N ARG A 11 9.30 -18.65 5.80
CA ARG A 11 8.75 -18.52 4.45
C ARG A 11 7.75 -17.36 4.36
N VAL A 12 6.84 -17.25 5.31
CA VAL A 12 5.87 -16.13 5.38
C VAL A 12 6.59 -14.79 5.46
N ALA A 13 7.60 -14.67 6.33
CA ALA A 13 8.41 -13.46 6.45
C ALA A 13 9.20 -13.15 5.16
N ALA A 14 9.73 -14.17 4.49
CA ALA A 14 10.45 -14.02 3.23
C ALA A 14 9.49 -13.60 2.09
N ALA A 15 8.28 -14.18 2.03
CA ALA A 15 7.25 -13.79 1.06
C ALA A 15 6.85 -12.31 1.22
N GLY A 16 6.68 -11.83 2.45
CA GLY A 16 6.43 -10.40 2.71
C GLY A 16 7.54 -9.48 2.19
N ARG A 17 8.82 -9.87 2.37
CA ARG A 17 9.95 -9.08 1.83
C ARG A 17 10.01 -9.09 0.30
N LEU A 18 9.71 -10.23 -0.32
CA LEU A 18 9.62 -10.33 -1.79
C LEU A 18 8.48 -9.47 -2.34
N SER A 19 7.30 -9.47 -1.67
CA SER A 19 6.18 -8.60 -2.04
C SER A 19 6.59 -7.14 -2.01
N LEU A 20 7.24 -6.70 -0.94
CA LEU A 20 7.71 -5.33 -0.78
C LEU A 20 8.69 -4.92 -1.89
N SER A 21 9.46 -5.85 -2.43
CA SER A 21 10.36 -5.60 -3.57
C SER A 21 9.67 -5.64 -4.94
N GLY A 22 8.37 -5.95 -5.01
CA GLY A 22 7.63 -6.12 -6.26
C GLY A 22 7.77 -7.52 -6.88
N ALA A 23 8.40 -8.48 -6.19
CA ALA A 23 8.57 -9.85 -6.67
C ALA A 23 7.37 -10.74 -6.28
N TRP A 24 6.15 -10.30 -6.63
CA TRP A 24 4.89 -10.93 -6.15
C TRP A 24 4.74 -12.40 -6.56
N ASP A 25 5.11 -12.77 -7.80
CA ASP A 25 5.02 -14.16 -8.26
C ASP A 25 5.94 -15.07 -7.44
N LEU A 26 7.15 -14.62 -7.12
CA LEU A 26 8.07 -15.37 -6.26
C LEU A 26 7.56 -15.44 -4.82
N ALA A 27 6.96 -14.36 -4.32
CA ALA A 27 6.35 -14.34 -2.99
C ALA A 27 5.21 -15.35 -2.88
N LEU A 28 4.32 -15.40 -3.88
CA LEU A 28 3.22 -16.36 -3.95
C LEU A 28 3.72 -17.79 -4.07
N ALA A 29 4.70 -18.06 -4.95
CA ALA A 29 5.29 -19.38 -5.12
C ALA A 29 5.96 -19.88 -3.82
N LEU A 30 6.53 -19.00 -3.03
CA LEU A 30 7.13 -19.36 -1.74
C LEU A 30 6.08 -19.80 -0.71
N LEU A 31 4.84 -19.30 -0.83
CA LEU A 31 3.71 -19.69 0.02
C LEU A 31 3.03 -20.98 -0.48
N ASP A 32 3.28 -21.43 -1.72
CA ASP A 32 2.75 -22.69 -2.24
C ASP A 32 3.44 -23.85 -1.54
N GLY A 33 2.73 -24.54 -0.68
CA GLY A 33 3.28 -25.65 0.12
C GLY A 33 3.74 -25.25 1.52
N ALA A 34 3.48 -24.00 1.95
CA ALA A 34 3.54 -23.64 3.36
C ALA A 34 2.26 -24.10 4.07
N ASP A 35 2.42 -24.66 5.27
CA ASP A 35 1.31 -25.06 6.14
C ASP A 35 0.51 -23.82 6.59
N PRO A 36 -0.82 -23.94 6.89
CA PRO A 36 -1.80 -22.86 6.83
C PRO A 36 -1.64 -21.69 7.82
N ASP A 37 -0.78 -21.73 8.81
CA ASP A 37 -0.70 -20.66 9.82
C ASP A 37 -0.07 -19.37 9.28
N GLY A 38 -0.92 -18.37 9.02
CA GLY A 38 -0.54 -17.04 8.54
C GLY A 38 -0.34 -16.92 7.02
N ALA A 39 -0.22 -18.01 6.29
CA ALA A 39 -0.05 -18.00 4.83
C ALA A 39 -1.27 -17.42 4.07
N PRO A 40 -2.52 -17.69 4.47
CA PRO A 40 -3.69 -17.12 3.80
C PRO A 40 -3.77 -15.60 3.88
N GLU A 41 -3.51 -15.00 5.05
CA GLU A 41 -3.51 -13.55 5.22
C GLU A 41 -2.42 -12.89 4.38
N VAL A 42 -1.20 -13.40 4.44
CA VAL A 42 -0.08 -12.86 3.66
C VAL A 42 -0.31 -13.05 2.17
N ARG A 43 -0.87 -14.19 1.73
CA ARG A 43 -1.27 -14.42 0.34
C ARG A 43 -2.30 -13.39 -0.12
N ALA A 44 -3.34 -13.16 0.67
CA ALA A 44 -4.37 -12.18 0.36
C ALA A 44 -3.78 -10.77 0.26
N GLN A 45 -2.91 -10.39 1.20
CA GLN A 45 -2.22 -9.12 1.19
C GLN A 45 -1.36 -8.93 -0.08
N ILE A 46 -0.56 -9.94 -0.46
CA ILE A 46 0.27 -9.91 -1.67
C ILE A 46 -0.59 -9.71 -2.92
N LEU A 47 -1.71 -10.41 -3.04
CA LEU A 47 -2.60 -10.30 -4.20
C LEU A 47 -3.32 -8.94 -4.25
N VAL A 48 -3.74 -8.40 -3.10
CA VAL A 48 -4.33 -7.05 -3.02
C VAL A 48 -3.29 -5.98 -3.39
N GLU A 49 -2.06 -6.10 -2.88
CA GLU A 49 -0.97 -5.18 -3.20
C GLU A 49 -0.59 -5.23 -4.68
N ARG A 50 -0.44 -6.43 -5.25
CA ARG A 50 -0.21 -6.60 -6.69
C ARG A 50 -1.33 -5.99 -7.52
N ASN A 51 -2.59 -6.25 -7.17
CA ASN A 51 -3.73 -5.64 -7.85
C ASN A 51 -3.70 -4.10 -7.78
N TRP A 52 -3.28 -3.53 -6.67
CA TRP A 52 -3.09 -2.08 -6.54
C TRP A 52 -2.04 -1.54 -7.52
N TRP A 53 -0.89 -2.20 -7.62
CA TRP A 53 0.21 -1.71 -8.44
C TRP A 53 0.04 -1.99 -9.92
N CYS A 54 -0.40 -3.19 -10.27
CA CYS A 54 -0.47 -3.66 -11.66
C CYS A 54 -1.86 -3.48 -12.27
N LEU A 55 -2.90 -3.25 -11.47
CA LEU A 55 -4.31 -3.25 -11.87
C LEU A 55 -4.70 -4.53 -12.63
N ASP A 56 -4.10 -5.64 -12.25
CA ASP A 56 -4.33 -6.97 -12.81
C ASP A 56 -5.08 -7.88 -11.83
N ASP A 57 -5.70 -8.91 -12.35
CA ASP A 57 -6.34 -10.01 -11.64
C ASP A 57 -7.11 -9.63 -10.35
N PRO A 58 -8.06 -8.68 -10.41
CA PRO A 58 -8.87 -8.32 -9.25
C PRO A 58 -9.71 -9.50 -8.72
N ALA A 59 -9.98 -10.51 -9.56
CA ALA A 59 -10.72 -11.69 -9.18
C ALA A 59 -9.93 -12.59 -8.23
N ALA A 60 -8.63 -12.79 -8.48
CA ALA A 60 -7.75 -13.55 -7.59
C ALA A 60 -7.58 -12.86 -6.24
N ALA A 61 -7.38 -11.53 -6.23
CA ALA A 61 -7.30 -10.76 -4.99
C ALA A 61 -8.59 -10.86 -4.16
N LEU A 62 -9.75 -10.68 -4.81
CA LEU A 62 -11.06 -10.80 -4.16
C LEU A 62 -11.31 -12.21 -3.62
N ALA A 63 -10.96 -13.26 -4.39
CA ALA A 63 -11.11 -14.65 -3.97
C ALA A 63 -10.24 -14.96 -2.74
N ALA A 64 -9.00 -14.46 -2.70
CA ALA A 64 -8.11 -14.65 -1.56
C ALA A 64 -8.64 -13.95 -0.30
N VAL A 65 -9.16 -12.73 -0.43
CA VAL A 65 -9.77 -12.02 0.71
C VAL A 65 -11.01 -12.76 1.22
N ARG A 66 -11.88 -13.25 0.33
CA ARG A 66 -13.08 -14.02 0.70
C ARG A 66 -12.78 -15.39 1.32
N ALA A 67 -11.60 -15.93 1.10
CA ALA A 67 -11.16 -17.19 1.71
C ALA A 67 -10.69 -16.99 3.17
N LEU A 68 -10.45 -15.76 3.62
CA LEU A 68 -10.15 -15.45 5.00
C LEU A 68 -11.42 -15.61 5.88
N PRO A 69 -11.27 -15.93 7.17
CA PRO A 69 -12.40 -15.95 8.09
C PRO A 69 -13.12 -14.59 8.10
N GLU A 70 -14.45 -14.60 8.11
CA GLU A 70 -15.26 -13.36 8.17
C GLU A 70 -14.96 -12.52 9.43
N THR A 71 -14.49 -13.16 10.49
CA THR A 71 -14.07 -12.49 11.74
C THR A 71 -12.64 -11.96 11.68
N SER A 72 -11.92 -12.17 10.58
CA SER A 72 -10.55 -11.67 10.43
C SER A 72 -10.56 -10.15 10.20
N PRO A 73 -9.94 -9.35 11.07
CA PRO A 73 -9.75 -7.92 10.83
C PRO A 73 -9.04 -7.64 9.51
N GLN A 74 -8.11 -8.53 9.14
CA GLN A 74 -7.38 -8.45 7.88
C GLN A 74 -8.30 -8.59 6.67
N ALA A 75 -9.33 -9.45 6.73
CA ALA A 75 -10.29 -9.60 5.63
C ALA A 75 -11.07 -8.30 5.38
N ALA A 76 -11.56 -7.65 6.44
CA ALA A 76 -12.27 -6.37 6.33
C ALA A 76 -11.34 -5.28 5.78
N PHE A 77 -10.12 -5.19 6.28
CA PHE A 77 -9.11 -4.21 5.85
C PHE A 77 -8.73 -4.37 4.37
N LEU A 78 -8.40 -5.59 3.94
CA LEU A 78 -8.04 -5.87 2.54
C LEU A 78 -9.25 -5.69 1.59
N GLY A 79 -10.45 -6.03 2.05
CA GLY A 79 -11.69 -5.77 1.32
C GLY A 79 -11.91 -4.27 1.09
N ALA A 80 -11.64 -3.45 2.10
CA ALA A 80 -11.68 -1.98 2.00
C ALA A 80 -10.66 -1.44 1.01
N GLN A 81 -9.43 -1.98 1.00
CA GLN A 81 -8.41 -1.59 0.01
C GLN A 81 -8.82 -1.92 -1.43
N LEU A 82 -9.46 -3.08 -1.66
CA LEU A 82 -9.99 -3.43 -2.98
C LEU A 82 -11.13 -2.48 -3.41
N ALA A 83 -12.04 -2.13 -2.49
CA ALA A 83 -13.10 -1.16 -2.77
C ALA A 83 -12.52 0.22 -3.10
N TYR A 84 -11.55 0.68 -2.31
CA TYR A 84 -10.84 1.93 -2.56
C TYR A 84 -10.09 1.93 -3.91
N THR A 85 -9.43 0.83 -4.27
CA THR A 85 -8.75 0.68 -5.57
C THR A 85 -9.73 0.89 -6.73
N ARG A 86 -10.93 0.31 -6.65
CA ARG A 86 -11.97 0.51 -7.68
C ARG A 86 -12.42 1.96 -7.76
N LEU A 87 -12.63 2.61 -6.63
CA LEU A 87 -13.02 4.03 -6.58
C LEU A 87 -11.93 4.93 -7.20
N LEU A 88 -10.70 4.79 -6.74
CA LEU A 88 -9.60 5.66 -7.16
C LEU A 88 -9.31 5.57 -8.65
N PHE A 89 -9.33 4.38 -9.21
CA PHE A 89 -8.98 4.15 -10.63
C PHE A 89 -10.22 4.06 -11.55
N GLY A 90 -11.42 4.25 -11.03
CA GLY A 90 -12.67 4.15 -11.83
C GLY A 90 -12.89 2.75 -12.43
N LEU A 91 -12.42 1.70 -11.76
CA LEU A 91 -12.48 0.33 -12.24
C LEU A 91 -13.78 -0.33 -11.79
N GLN A 92 -14.78 -0.42 -12.67
CA GLN A 92 -16.04 -1.14 -12.40
C GLN A 92 -16.53 -0.94 -10.96
N ALA A 93 -16.56 0.33 -10.51
CA ALA A 93 -16.99 0.68 -9.17
C ALA A 93 -18.38 0.07 -8.89
N GLN A 94 -18.49 -0.62 -7.76
CA GLN A 94 -19.74 -1.21 -7.33
C GLN A 94 -20.50 -0.21 -6.47
N GLY A 95 -21.82 -0.18 -6.61
CA GLY A 95 -22.62 0.65 -5.71
C GLY A 95 -22.34 0.24 -4.25
N GLY A 96 -21.86 1.21 -3.45
CA GLY A 96 -21.50 0.96 -2.04
C GLY A 96 -20.01 0.79 -1.76
N ASP A 97 -19.11 0.84 -2.75
CA ASP A 97 -17.66 0.72 -2.53
C ASP A 97 -17.12 1.74 -1.53
N GLU A 98 -17.64 2.98 -1.53
CA GLU A 98 -17.23 3.99 -0.55
C GLU A 98 -17.60 3.59 0.88
N ALA A 99 -18.84 3.11 1.08
CA ALA A 99 -19.29 2.62 2.39
C ALA A 99 -18.50 1.39 2.84
N VAL A 100 -18.15 0.48 1.92
CA VAL A 100 -17.32 -0.70 2.19
C VAL A 100 -15.91 -0.27 2.60
N ALA A 101 -15.30 0.67 1.87
CA ALA A 101 -13.97 1.19 2.18
C ALA A 101 -13.96 1.88 3.56
N GLU A 102 -14.92 2.78 3.81
CA GLU A 102 -15.00 3.49 5.10
C GLU A 102 -15.24 2.53 6.27
N ALA A 103 -16.18 1.60 6.15
CA ALA A 103 -16.49 0.64 7.21
C ALA A 103 -15.29 -0.26 7.52
N GLY A 104 -14.60 -0.79 6.50
CA GLY A 104 -13.44 -1.65 6.70
C GLY A 104 -12.23 -0.92 7.28
N PHE A 105 -11.94 0.30 6.83
CA PHE A 105 -10.86 1.11 7.42
C PHE A 105 -11.19 1.54 8.86
N ARG A 106 -12.46 1.84 9.15
CA ARG A 106 -12.91 2.15 10.52
C ARG A 106 -12.78 0.91 11.43
N ALA A 107 -13.20 -0.26 10.97
CA ALA A 107 -13.02 -1.49 11.73
C ALA A 107 -11.53 -1.78 11.99
N ALA A 108 -10.66 -1.48 11.03
CA ALA A 108 -9.21 -1.64 11.19
C ALA A 108 -8.63 -0.74 12.29
N THR A 109 -9.22 0.43 12.60
CA THR A 109 -8.74 1.30 13.68
C THR A 109 -8.97 0.72 15.07
N GLU A 110 -9.87 -0.24 15.21
CA GLU A 110 -10.18 -0.90 16.48
C GLU A 110 -9.27 -2.10 16.79
N GLU A 111 -8.45 -2.53 15.81
CA GLU A 111 -7.61 -3.70 15.91
C GLU A 111 -6.13 -3.32 16.03
N PRO A 112 -5.43 -3.76 17.09
CA PRO A 112 -4.05 -3.32 17.37
C PRO A 112 -3.07 -3.52 16.22
N THR A 113 -3.25 -4.57 15.41
CA THR A 113 -2.35 -4.92 14.29
C THR A 113 -2.57 -4.10 13.02
N THR A 114 -3.71 -3.43 12.90
CA THR A 114 -4.09 -2.65 11.71
C THR A 114 -4.49 -1.21 12.01
N ALA A 115 -4.51 -0.81 13.30
CA ALA A 115 -5.06 0.47 13.74
C ALA A 115 -4.39 1.67 13.06
N ASP A 116 -3.08 1.66 12.96
CA ASP A 116 -2.32 2.77 12.39
C ASP A 116 -2.55 2.90 10.89
N TRP A 117 -2.57 1.77 10.19
CA TRP A 117 -2.92 1.72 8.78
C TRP A 117 -4.38 2.05 8.54
N GLY A 118 -5.31 1.62 9.41
CA GLY A 118 -6.73 1.99 9.34
C GLY A 118 -6.92 3.50 9.44
N THR A 119 -6.25 4.14 10.42
CA THR A 119 -6.24 5.59 10.59
C THR A 119 -5.72 6.30 9.35
N PHE A 120 -4.58 5.88 8.82
CA PHE A 120 -4.01 6.43 7.59
C PHE A 120 -4.98 6.31 6.40
N TRP A 121 -5.57 5.14 6.17
CA TRP A 121 -6.47 4.92 5.05
C TRP A 121 -7.79 5.69 5.14
N LEU A 122 -8.28 5.99 6.33
CA LEU A 122 -9.40 6.93 6.51
C LEU A 122 -9.04 8.33 6.02
N GLY A 123 -7.84 8.80 6.32
CA GLY A 123 -7.32 10.06 5.77
C GLY A 123 -7.23 10.03 4.26
N VAL A 124 -6.68 8.95 3.68
CA VAL A 124 -6.59 8.77 2.23
C VAL A 124 -7.96 8.75 1.55
N LEU A 125 -8.95 8.09 2.17
CA LEU A 125 -10.33 8.06 1.66
C LEU A 125 -10.93 9.48 1.64
N ARG A 126 -10.74 10.27 2.71
CA ARG A 126 -11.20 11.66 2.77
C ARG A 126 -10.52 12.52 1.71
N GLN A 127 -9.21 12.40 1.56
CA GLN A 127 -8.44 13.22 0.62
C GLN A 127 -8.79 12.89 -0.85
N ASN A 128 -8.76 11.60 -1.21
CA ASN A 128 -8.79 11.24 -2.63
C ASN A 128 -10.19 10.95 -3.18
N ILE A 129 -11.15 10.55 -2.34
CA ILE A 129 -12.49 10.17 -2.78
C ILE A 129 -13.52 11.23 -2.40
N ALA A 130 -13.48 11.72 -1.16
CA ALA A 130 -14.36 12.80 -0.71
C ALA A 130 -13.84 14.20 -1.11
N GLU A 131 -12.59 14.32 -1.58
CA GLU A 131 -11.93 15.59 -1.94
C GLU A 131 -11.94 16.60 -0.77
N ASP A 132 -11.88 16.09 0.48
CA ASP A 132 -11.92 16.87 1.71
C ASP A 132 -10.55 16.82 2.41
N GLU A 133 -9.66 17.71 2.01
CA GLU A 133 -8.31 17.81 2.56
C GLU A 133 -8.31 18.25 4.02
N GLU A 134 -9.25 19.12 4.42
CA GLU A 134 -9.35 19.59 5.81
C GLU A 134 -9.71 18.45 6.76
N ALA A 135 -10.66 17.59 6.36
CA ALA A 135 -11.03 16.41 7.13
C ALA A 135 -9.95 15.30 7.08
N ALA A 136 -9.11 15.25 6.04
CA ALA A 136 -8.07 14.25 5.88
C ALA A 136 -6.87 14.48 6.80
N ARG A 137 -6.45 15.74 6.97
CA ARG A 137 -5.22 16.12 7.69
C ARG A 137 -5.13 15.55 9.11
N PRO A 138 -6.14 15.61 9.98
CA PRO A 138 -6.06 15.05 11.33
C PRO A 138 -5.73 13.55 11.37
N TYR A 139 -6.22 12.78 10.41
CA TYR A 139 -5.89 11.36 10.29
C TYR A 139 -4.41 11.14 9.96
N PHE A 140 -3.84 11.94 9.08
CA PHE A 140 -2.41 11.86 8.76
C PHE A 140 -1.54 12.29 9.94
N ASP A 141 -1.91 13.36 10.65
CA ASP A 141 -1.19 13.81 11.85
C ASP A 141 -1.20 12.73 12.94
N GLU A 142 -2.35 12.09 13.18
CA GLU A 142 -2.48 10.97 14.14
C GLU A 142 -1.66 9.75 13.70
N ALA A 143 -1.77 9.33 12.43
CA ALA A 143 -1.03 8.20 11.89
C ALA A 143 0.50 8.45 11.97
N LEU A 144 0.97 9.71 11.80
CA LEU A 144 2.38 10.05 11.94
C LEU A 144 2.89 9.83 13.35
N VAL A 145 2.10 10.24 14.36
CA VAL A 145 2.47 10.05 15.77
C VAL A 145 2.58 8.56 16.08
N ARG A 146 1.60 7.77 15.68
CA ARG A 146 1.52 6.34 15.94
C ARG A 146 2.66 5.57 15.26
N CYS A 147 2.81 5.70 13.95
CA CYS A 147 3.84 4.96 13.20
C CYS A 147 5.27 5.29 13.67
N ARG A 148 5.51 6.52 14.16
CA ARG A 148 6.81 6.87 14.75
C ARG A 148 7.02 6.24 16.12
N ALA A 149 5.97 6.11 16.93
CA ALA A 149 6.06 5.44 18.22
C ALA A 149 6.38 3.94 18.05
N ASP A 150 5.80 3.31 17.03
CA ASP A 150 5.95 1.88 16.75
C ASP A 150 7.14 1.55 15.84
N GLY A 151 7.76 2.58 15.22
CA GLY A 151 8.89 2.41 14.30
C GLY A 151 8.47 1.84 12.94
N ASP A 152 7.20 2.00 12.52
CA ASP A 152 6.73 1.62 11.19
C ASP A 152 7.19 2.63 10.14
N LEU A 153 8.38 2.38 9.59
CA LEU A 153 8.99 3.24 8.57
C LEU A 153 8.22 3.21 7.24
N LEU A 154 7.53 2.10 6.94
CA LEU A 154 6.75 2.02 5.71
C LEU A 154 5.53 2.94 5.80
N LEU A 155 4.76 2.84 6.87
CA LEU A 155 3.62 3.73 7.10
C LEU A 155 4.08 5.19 7.19
N GLU A 156 5.17 5.49 7.93
CA GLU A 156 5.72 6.85 7.97
C GLU A 156 5.98 7.39 6.55
N SER A 157 6.50 6.54 5.65
CA SER A 157 6.80 6.96 4.28
C SER A 157 5.55 7.36 3.49
N TYR A 158 4.44 6.70 3.73
CA TYR A 158 3.14 7.05 3.12
C TYR A 158 2.58 8.33 3.74
N VAL A 159 2.57 8.42 5.08
CA VAL A 159 2.02 9.57 5.80
C VAL A 159 2.73 10.86 5.42
N VAL A 160 4.08 10.89 5.44
CA VAL A 160 4.83 12.11 5.09
C VAL A 160 4.64 12.52 3.62
N ARG A 161 4.41 11.55 2.71
CA ARG A 161 4.04 11.87 1.33
C ARG A 161 2.70 12.60 1.26
N HIS A 162 1.69 12.18 2.01
CA HIS A 162 0.39 12.86 2.03
C HIS A 162 0.46 14.23 2.74
N LEU A 163 1.18 14.31 3.85
CA LEU A 163 1.40 15.57 4.56
C LEU A 163 2.18 16.61 3.76
N SER A 164 2.98 16.20 2.76
CA SER A 164 3.72 17.13 1.92
C SER A 164 2.80 18.12 1.17
N GLY A 165 1.58 17.70 0.82
CA GLY A 165 0.59 18.56 0.16
C GLY A 165 0.08 19.72 1.05
N TYR A 166 0.30 19.66 2.36
CA TYR A 166 -0.09 20.71 3.31
C TYR A 166 1.05 21.67 3.64
N GLU A 167 2.25 21.45 3.10
CA GLU A 167 3.43 22.26 3.36
C GLU A 167 3.69 23.24 2.22
N PRO A 168 4.16 24.47 2.53
CA PRO A 168 4.55 25.44 1.50
C PRO A 168 5.69 24.95 0.59
N ASP A 169 6.58 24.10 1.12
CA ASP A 169 7.62 23.39 0.38
C ASP A 169 7.46 21.89 0.63
N PRO A 170 6.92 21.12 -0.35
CA PRO A 170 6.69 19.69 -0.19
C PRO A 170 7.97 18.83 -0.26
N LEU A 171 9.05 19.36 -0.86
CA LEU A 171 10.23 18.57 -1.20
C LEU A 171 10.92 17.89 -0.02
N PRO A 172 11.08 18.50 1.17
CA PRO A 172 11.69 17.84 2.31
C PRO A 172 10.95 16.55 2.73
N LEU A 173 9.61 16.61 2.77
CA LEU A 173 8.79 15.44 3.14
C LEU A 173 8.77 14.38 2.04
N LEU A 174 8.72 14.77 0.78
CA LEU A 174 8.80 13.85 -0.36
C LEU A 174 10.16 13.13 -0.42
N ARG A 175 11.28 13.83 -0.18
CA ARG A 175 12.60 13.22 -0.08
C ARG A 175 12.70 12.25 1.10
N ARG A 176 12.10 12.61 2.25
CA ARG A 176 12.02 11.69 3.40
C ARG A 176 11.25 10.43 3.03
N SER A 177 10.09 10.56 2.37
CA SER A 177 9.33 9.41 1.89
C SER A 177 10.18 8.49 1.00
N LEU A 178 10.87 9.06 0.01
CA LEU A 178 11.77 8.29 -0.87
C LEU A 178 12.87 7.56 -0.09
N HIS A 179 13.53 8.23 0.85
CA HIS A 179 14.61 7.63 1.64
C HIS A 179 14.12 6.47 2.50
N LEU A 180 12.95 6.60 3.17
CA LEU A 180 12.37 5.54 3.98
C LEU A 180 12.04 4.30 3.11
N ARG A 181 11.38 4.51 1.96
CA ARG A 181 11.04 3.45 1.00
C ARG A 181 12.27 2.74 0.45
N ALA A 182 13.31 3.51 0.11
CA ALA A 182 14.58 2.95 -0.37
C ALA A 182 15.29 2.12 0.71
N ALA A 183 15.32 2.59 1.96
CA ALA A 183 15.91 1.86 3.08
C ALA A 183 15.21 0.52 3.35
N LEU A 184 13.92 0.43 3.05
CA LEU A 184 13.12 -0.80 3.20
C LEU A 184 13.21 -1.73 1.98
N GLY A 185 13.77 -1.28 0.87
CA GLY A 185 13.77 -2.02 -0.39
C GLY A 185 12.37 -2.11 -1.04
N ALA A 186 11.48 -1.18 -0.73
CA ALA A 186 10.11 -1.11 -1.20
C ALA A 186 10.06 -0.53 -2.63
N ARG A 187 10.43 -1.33 -3.63
CA ARG A 187 10.67 -0.86 -5.00
C ARG A 187 9.45 -0.21 -5.68
N PRO A 188 8.23 -0.77 -5.63
CA PRO A 188 7.06 -0.10 -6.20
C PRO A 188 6.81 1.27 -5.55
N GLN A 189 6.94 1.34 -4.23
CA GLN A 189 6.78 2.56 -3.46
C GLN A 189 7.89 3.57 -3.74
N VAL A 190 9.14 3.12 -3.96
CA VAL A 190 10.25 3.98 -4.41
C VAL A 190 9.93 4.61 -5.74
N ALA A 191 9.45 3.83 -6.72
CA ALA A 191 9.06 4.35 -8.03
C ALA A 191 7.93 5.40 -7.91
N ALA A 192 6.93 5.16 -7.07
CA ALA A 192 5.88 6.14 -6.80
C ALA A 192 6.40 7.43 -6.14
N ALA A 193 7.37 7.32 -5.22
CA ALA A 193 8.01 8.50 -4.62
C ALA A 193 8.84 9.29 -5.63
N GLN A 194 9.55 8.60 -6.50
CA GLN A 194 10.30 9.23 -7.61
C GLN A 194 9.35 9.93 -8.58
N MET A 195 8.22 9.32 -8.94
CA MET A 195 7.20 9.93 -9.79
C MET A 195 6.64 11.21 -9.13
N THR A 196 6.32 11.18 -7.83
CA THR A 196 5.85 12.37 -7.11
C THR A 196 6.91 13.46 -7.07
N LEU A 197 8.18 13.11 -6.81
CA LEU A 197 9.29 14.07 -6.85
C LEU A 197 9.49 14.66 -8.24
N TRP A 198 9.37 13.87 -9.30
CA TRP A 198 9.41 14.37 -10.68
C TRP A 198 8.34 15.43 -10.94
N GLN A 199 7.14 15.24 -10.40
CA GLN A 199 6.04 16.20 -10.57
C GLN A 199 6.30 17.54 -9.84
N GLU A 200 6.95 17.49 -8.67
CA GLU A 200 7.16 18.66 -7.79
C GLU A 200 8.51 19.37 -8.00
N LEU A 201 9.50 18.69 -8.57
CA LEU A 201 10.81 19.29 -8.80
C LEU A 201 10.78 20.29 -9.95
N PRO A 202 11.55 21.38 -9.85
CA PRO A 202 11.77 22.28 -10.98
C PRO A 202 12.48 21.54 -12.12
N GLU A 203 12.34 22.07 -13.34
CA GLU A 203 13.05 21.53 -14.51
C GLU A 203 14.56 21.45 -14.26
N GLY A 204 15.16 20.31 -14.63
CA GLY A 204 16.57 20.09 -14.44
C GLY A 204 16.94 18.61 -14.30
N PRO A 205 18.25 18.33 -14.22
CA PRO A 205 18.77 16.94 -14.24
C PRO A 205 18.21 16.04 -13.14
N GLU A 206 17.92 16.59 -11.95
CA GLU A 206 17.35 15.81 -10.85
C GLU A 206 15.92 15.36 -11.18
N ARG A 207 15.10 16.25 -11.73
CA ARG A 207 13.74 15.94 -12.17
C ARG A 207 13.74 14.85 -13.24
N ASP A 208 14.62 14.99 -14.24
CA ASP A 208 14.75 14.02 -15.33
C ASP A 208 15.16 12.65 -14.79
N LEU A 209 16.13 12.62 -13.88
CA LEU A 209 16.57 11.38 -13.22
C LEU A 209 15.42 10.70 -12.45
N MET A 210 14.60 11.47 -11.74
CA MET A 210 13.45 10.91 -11.00
C MET A 210 12.45 10.27 -11.96
N ARG A 211 12.15 10.92 -13.09
CA ARG A 211 11.27 10.34 -14.12
C ARG A 211 11.84 9.05 -14.72
N GLU A 212 13.10 9.08 -15.14
CA GLU A 212 13.76 7.93 -15.75
C GLU A 212 13.77 6.72 -14.80
N ALA A 213 14.14 6.93 -13.55
CA ALA A 213 14.18 5.87 -12.55
C ALA A 213 12.79 5.31 -12.24
N ALA A 214 11.77 6.18 -12.12
CA ALA A 214 10.38 5.75 -11.91
C ALA A 214 9.87 4.93 -13.10
N LEU A 215 10.10 5.41 -14.33
CA LEU A 215 9.68 4.75 -15.56
C LEU A 215 10.34 3.37 -15.72
N SER A 216 11.65 3.29 -15.51
CA SER A 216 12.41 2.03 -15.59
C SER A 216 11.85 0.99 -14.60
N THR A 217 11.61 1.38 -13.36
CA THR A 217 11.04 0.46 -12.35
C THR A 217 9.59 0.09 -12.67
N ALA A 218 8.79 1.05 -13.14
CA ALA A 218 7.39 0.80 -13.51
C ALA A 218 7.28 -0.17 -14.69
N GLN A 219 8.18 -0.07 -15.68
CA GLN A 219 8.25 -1.01 -16.80
C GLN A 219 8.68 -2.41 -16.36
N GLU A 220 9.73 -2.50 -15.52
CA GLU A 220 10.23 -3.78 -15.02
C GLU A 220 9.18 -4.53 -14.19
N LEU A 221 8.46 -3.83 -13.32
CA LEU A 221 7.50 -4.43 -12.39
C LEU A 221 6.05 -4.46 -12.92
N GLY A 222 5.78 -3.87 -14.09
CA GLY A 222 4.44 -3.80 -14.66
C GLY A 222 3.49 -2.90 -13.89
N LEU A 223 3.96 -1.77 -13.35
CA LEU A 223 3.14 -0.85 -12.54
C LEU A 223 2.19 -0.05 -13.43
N THR A 224 1.12 -0.67 -13.86
CA THR A 224 0.25 -0.22 -14.97
C THR A 224 -0.29 1.20 -14.81
N TRP A 225 -0.74 1.57 -13.61
CA TRP A 225 -1.28 2.92 -13.41
C TRP A 225 -0.20 4.00 -13.50
N MET A 226 1.03 3.70 -13.05
CA MET A 226 2.14 4.64 -13.15
C MET A 226 2.57 4.89 -14.59
N LEU A 227 2.59 3.83 -15.41
CA LEU A 227 2.97 3.93 -16.82
C LEU A 227 2.07 4.92 -17.58
N LYS A 228 0.78 4.98 -17.24
CA LYS A 228 -0.17 5.95 -17.85
C LYS A 228 0.18 7.42 -17.57
N PHE A 229 0.94 7.70 -16.52
CA PHE A 229 1.35 9.06 -16.14
C PHE A 229 2.79 9.38 -16.55
N LEU A 230 3.63 8.35 -16.75
CA LEU A 230 5.04 8.51 -17.07
C LEU A 230 5.35 8.51 -18.59
N ASP A 231 4.46 7.92 -19.39
CA ASP A 231 4.52 7.95 -20.86
C ASP A 231 4.06 9.33 -21.40
#